data_79995986a48eb28edca457aa4731577f
#
_entry.id   79995986a48eb28edca457aa4731577f
#
_cell.length_a   1.000
_cell.length_b   1.000
_cell.length_c   1.000
_cell.angle_alpha   90.00
_cell.angle_beta   90.00
_cell.angle_gamma   90.00
#
_symmetry.space_group_name_H-M   'P 1'
#
loop_
_entity.id
_entity.type
_entity.pdbx_description
1 polymer ?
#
loop_
_entity_poly.entity_id
_entity_poly.type
_entity_poly.pdbx_seq_one_letter_code
_entity_poly.pdbx_strand_id
1 'polypeptide(L)'
;MATGLLGFHGQRTSTVRLRRAARGGSSPVRMLLLHGLAGATSVWRSYEELALDGVEIWEGVLPWGAEGDPGWSVHDDPAEHVERALDAMPGGVDAVIVHSFTAGPALEVLARRAAGRGPRAAVVVAPFHRRSPGDFTWDDALYYLSGFHRILEEGLRIGAGDRIAPALRAAMAMRVRDRIGPYGWQQFFGAYLRSPHLDVAALRLPVLVVAGTEDFAAPPGDARTLAGALPDGRLELFDDCGHFAMVEQPRRFADAVHALLSEAFPDRLANGTAATAVPPPSAPLAVHPLP
;
A
#
# COMPACT_ATOMS: atom_id res chain seq x y z
N MET A 1 41.86 30.01 -10.31
CA MET A 1 41.73 28.57 -9.95
C MET A 1 40.26 28.31 -9.59
N ALA A 2 39.55 27.74 -10.53
CA ALA A 2 38.11 27.43 -10.35
C ALA A 2 38.02 26.01 -9.83
N THR A 3 37.63 25.86 -8.57
CA THR A 3 37.38 24.53 -7.94
C THR A 3 36.00 24.10 -8.36
N GLY A 4 35.94 23.10 -9.27
CA GLY A 4 34.70 22.49 -9.72
C GLY A 4 34.02 21.78 -8.57
N LEU A 5 32.83 22.21 -8.24
CA LEU A 5 31.86 21.47 -7.48
C LEU A 5 31.40 20.28 -8.34
N LEU A 6 32.01 19.12 -8.10
CA LEU A 6 31.51 17.85 -8.62
C LEU A 6 30.12 17.58 -8.01
N GLY A 7 29.10 17.84 -8.80
CA GLY A 7 27.74 17.46 -8.47
C GLY A 7 27.64 15.93 -8.39
N PHE A 8 27.53 15.42 -7.18
CA PHE A 8 27.04 14.05 -6.96
C PHE A 8 25.54 13.99 -7.29
N HIS A 9 25.20 13.95 -8.57
CA HIS A 9 23.91 13.48 -9.04
C HIS A 9 23.96 11.94 -9.06
N GLY A 10 23.96 11.34 -7.87
CA GLY A 10 23.63 9.95 -7.74
C GLY A 10 22.15 9.79 -8.13
N GLN A 11 21.89 9.25 -9.31
CA GLN A 11 20.55 8.82 -9.71
C GLN A 11 20.04 7.83 -8.66
N ARG A 12 19.19 8.32 -7.74
CA ARG A 12 18.44 7.48 -6.82
C ARG A 12 17.24 6.93 -7.57
N THR A 13 17.48 5.88 -8.33
CA THR A 13 16.41 5.15 -9.00
C THR A 13 15.61 4.40 -7.95
N SER A 14 14.30 4.63 -7.91
CA SER A 14 13.39 3.71 -7.24
C SER A 14 13.58 2.35 -7.87
N THR A 15 13.97 1.37 -7.06
CA THR A 15 14.15 0.02 -7.54
C THR A 15 12.88 -0.77 -7.27
N VAL A 16 12.54 -1.67 -8.20
CA VAL A 16 11.52 -2.69 -7.96
C VAL A 16 12.24 -4.02 -7.72
N ARG A 17 11.67 -4.84 -6.85
CA ARG A 17 12.24 -6.13 -6.47
C ARG A 17 11.15 -7.20 -6.53
N LEU A 18 11.45 -8.33 -7.19
CA LEU A 18 10.58 -9.50 -7.16
C LEU A 18 10.55 -10.09 -5.76
N ARG A 19 9.37 -10.23 -5.19
CA ARG A 19 9.14 -10.87 -3.88
C ARG A 19 8.68 -12.31 -4.03
N ARG A 20 7.71 -12.53 -4.93
CA ARG A 20 7.14 -13.85 -5.17
C ARG A 20 6.85 -14.02 -6.65
N ALA A 21 7.47 -15.03 -7.27
CA ALA A 21 7.08 -15.46 -8.60
C ALA A 21 5.67 -16.08 -8.56
N ALA A 22 4.94 -15.98 -9.67
CA ALA A 22 3.70 -16.73 -9.83
C ALA A 22 3.98 -18.25 -9.78
N ARG A 23 3.06 -19.00 -9.18
CA ARG A 23 3.18 -20.45 -9.02
C ARG A 23 2.50 -21.24 -10.14
N GLY A 24 1.81 -20.55 -11.06
CA GLY A 24 1.11 -21.17 -12.18
C GLY A 24 0.74 -20.16 -13.26
N GLY A 25 0.31 -20.68 -14.42
CA GLY A 25 -0.10 -19.87 -15.57
C GLY A 25 1.06 -19.40 -16.45
N SER A 26 0.79 -19.25 -17.75
CA SER A 26 1.76 -18.77 -18.75
C SER A 26 1.86 -17.24 -18.82
N SER A 27 0.93 -16.53 -18.17
CA SER A 27 0.84 -15.06 -18.17
C SER A 27 0.42 -14.55 -16.79
N PRO A 28 1.37 -14.40 -15.85
CA PRO A 28 1.06 -13.97 -14.48
C PRO A 28 0.53 -12.54 -14.45
N VAL A 29 -0.35 -12.24 -13.47
CA VAL A 29 -0.74 -10.87 -13.14
C VAL A 29 0.40 -10.24 -12.35
N ARG A 30 1.06 -9.22 -12.90
CA ARG A 30 2.18 -8.52 -12.25
C ARG A 30 1.65 -7.41 -11.34
N MET A 31 1.83 -7.62 -10.05
CA MET A 31 1.38 -6.71 -9.01
C MET A 31 2.56 -6.00 -8.37
N LEU A 32 2.48 -4.67 -8.31
CA LEU A 32 3.45 -3.82 -7.61
C LEU A 32 2.89 -3.38 -6.26
N LEU A 33 3.64 -3.60 -5.19
CA LEU A 33 3.31 -3.17 -3.83
C LEU A 33 4.15 -1.95 -3.45
N LEU A 34 3.49 -0.87 -3.00
CA LEU A 34 4.11 0.39 -2.60
C LEU A 34 3.75 0.71 -1.15
N HIS A 35 4.75 0.69 -0.27
CA HIS A 35 4.57 0.96 1.17
C HIS A 35 4.38 2.46 1.48
N GLY A 36 3.81 2.78 2.64
CA GLY A 36 3.64 4.14 3.14
C GLY A 36 4.92 4.76 3.70
N LEU A 37 4.80 5.99 4.25
CA LEU A 37 5.91 6.72 4.86
C LEU A 37 6.49 5.94 6.05
N ALA A 38 7.81 5.88 6.16
CA ALA A 38 8.56 5.07 7.10
C ALA A 38 8.20 3.57 7.07
N GLY A 39 7.50 3.14 6.02
CA GLY A 39 7.08 1.75 5.86
C GLY A 39 8.26 0.81 5.63
N ALA A 40 8.09 -0.42 6.07
CA ALA A 40 8.95 -1.53 5.71
C ALA A 40 8.21 -2.46 4.76
N THR A 41 8.92 -3.07 3.84
CA THR A 41 8.34 -4.03 2.88
C THR A 41 7.73 -5.27 3.56
N SER A 42 8.09 -5.50 4.83
CA SER A 42 7.53 -6.59 5.65
C SER A 42 6.03 -6.46 5.93
N VAL A 43 5.41 -5.28 5.76
CA VAL A 43 3.95 -5.10 5.92
C VAL A 43 3.15 -5.93 4.93
N TRP A 44 3.77 -6.36 3.83
CA TRP A 44 3.13 -7.15 2.77
C TRP A 44 3.25 -8.66 2.96
N ARG A 45 3.99 -9.14 3.96
CA ARG A 45 4.29 -10.57 4.13
C ARG A 45 3.03 -11.44 4.20
N SER A 46 2.06 -11.06 5.03
CA SER A 46 0.83 -11.83 5.17
C SER A 46 0.01 -11.88 3.87
N TYR A 47 -0.04 -10.78 3.12
CA TYR A 47 -0.67 -10.77 1.82
C TYR A 47 0.09 -11.63 0.80
N GLU A 48 1.42 -11.55 0.78
CA GLU A 48 2.28 -12.35 -0.09
C GLU A 48 2.04 -13.87 0.07
N GLU A 49 1.85 -14.31 1.32
CA GLU A 49 1.55 -15.72 1.64
C GLU A 49 0.16 -16.15 1.16
N LEU A 50 -0.82 -15.24 1.20
CA LEU A 50 -2.22 -15.49 0.85
C LEU A 50 -2.56 -15.22 -0.62
N ALA A 51 -1.72 -14.49 -1.36
CA ALA A 51 -2.02 -14.07 -2.72
C ALA A 51 -2.20 -15.25 -3.68
N LEU A 52 -3.07 -15.08 -4.68
CA LEU A 52 -3.38 -16.08 -5.72
C LEU A 52 -2.11 -16.59 -6.41
N ASP A 53 -2.10 -17.85 -6.80
CA ASP A 53 -0.95 -18.49 -7.46
C ASP A 53 -0.57 -17.83 -8.80
N GLY A 54 -1.55 -17.34 -9.55
CA GLY A 54 -1.34 -16.64 -10.81
C GLY A 54 -0.81 -15.20 -10.67
N VAL A 55 -0.56 -14.72 -9.43
CA VAL A 55 -0.06 -13.36 -9.17
C VAL A 55 1.45 -13.39 -8.92
N GLU A 56 2.18 -12.61 -9.70
CA GLU A 56 3.59 -12.29 -9.50
C GLU A 56 3.70 -10.99 -8.70
N ILE A 57 4.37 -11.04 -7.55
CA ILE A 57 4.43 -9.91 -6.60
C ILE A 57 5.79 -9.25 -6.65
N TRP A 58 5.77 -7.96 -6.93
CA TRP A 58 6.91 -7.05 -6.90
C TRP A 58 6.71 -6.02 -5.79
N GLU A 59 7.78 -5.47 -5.27
CA GLU A 59 7.74 -4.32 -4.37
C GLU A 59 8.57 -3.17 -4.90
N GLY A 60 8.10 -1.95 -4.65
CA GLY A 60 8.88 -0.74 -4.86
C GLY A 60 9.70 -0.42 -3.61
N VAL A 61 11.02 -0.29 -3.78
CA VAL A 61 11.93 0.20 -2.74
C VAL A 61 11.93 1.72 -2.81
N LEU A 62 11.00 2.34 -2.07
CA LEU A 62 10.80 3.78 -2.08
C LEU A 62 11.75 4.48 -1.09
N PRO A 63 12.23 5.71 -1.39
CA PRO A 63 13.23 6.39 -0.56
C PRO A 63 12.71 6.77 0.82
N TRP A 64 11.39 6.87 1.00
CA TRP A 64 10.76 7.12 2.31
C TRP A 64 10.51 5.87 3.15
N GLY A 65 11.11 4.74 2.79
CA GLY A 65 11.14 3.54 3.65
C GLY A 65 11.87 3.80 4.97
N ALA A 66 11.64 2.93 5.96
CA ALA A 66 12.23 3.06 7.30
C ALA A 66 13.76 3.15 7.30
N GLU A 67 14.42 2.52 6.31
CA GLU A 67 15.88 2.53 6.14
C GLU A 67 16.33 3.48 5.00
N GLY A 68 15.40 4.17 4.34
CA GLY A 68 15.67 5.06 3.21
C GLY A 68 16.51 6.28 3.60
N ASP A 69 17.06 6.95 2.61
CA ASP A 69 17.80 8.20 2.81
C ASP A 69 16.81 9.37 2.99
N PRO A 70 16.83 10.10 4.10
CA PRO A 70 15.91 11.21 4.36
C PRO A 70 16.05 12.39 3.38
N GLY A 71 17.14 12.47 2.63
CA GLY A 71 17.40 13.55 1.66
C GLY A 71 16.34 13.66 0.54
N TRP A 72 15.59 12.61 0.26
CA TRP A 72 14.49 12.64 -0.72
C TRP A 72 13.46 13.73 -0.43
N SER A 73 13.18 13.98 0.86
CA SER A 73 12.13 14.91 1.28
C SER A 73 12.44 16.39 0.99
N VAL A 74 13.70 16.70 0.74
CA VAL A 74 14.16 18.07 0.48
C VAL A 74 14.13 18.42 -1.01
N HIS A 75 14.37 17.45 -1.89
CA HIS A 75 14.64 17.72 -3.30
C HIS A 75 13.72 17.01 -4.27
N ASP A 76 13.06 15.92 -3.83
CA ASP A 76 12.35 15.04 -4.74
C ASP A 76 10.83 15.22 -4.64
N ASP A 77 10.13 15.03 -5.75
CA ASP A 77 8.68 14.87 -5.79
C ASP A 77 8.34 13.39 -5.55
N PRO A 78 7.54 13.05 -4.51
CA PRO A 78 7.10 11.68 -4.27
C PRO A 78 6.42 11.03 -5.47
N ALA A 79 5.69 11.78 -6.29
CA ALA A 79 5.04 11.27 -7.48
C ALA A 79 6.04 10.74 -8.53
N GLU A 80 7.19 11.38 -8.69
CA GLU A 80 8.25 10.91 -9.59
C GLU A 80 8.83 9.56 -9.16
N HIS A 81 8.95 9.30 -7.84
CA HIS A 81 9.41 8.01 -7.35
C HIS A 81 8.41 6.90 -7.62
N VAL A 82 7.11 7.17 -7.48
CA VAL A 82 6.04 6.23 -7.86
C VAL A 82 6.07 5.97 -9.36
N GLU A 83 6.20 7.00 -10.17
CA GLU A 83 6.27 6.88 -11.63
C GLU A 83 7.45 6.01 -12.07
N ARG A 84 8.66 6.28 -11.52
CA ARG A 84 9.85 5.46 -11.77
C ARG A 84 9.66 4.00 -11.35
N ALA A 85 8.98 3.74 -10.22
CA ALA A 85 8.70 2.38 -9.78
C ALA A 85 7.76 1.64 -10.74
N LEU A 86 6.72 2.32 -11.24
CA LEU A 86 5.81 1.75 -12.25
C LEU A 86 6.53 1.47 -13.58
N ASP A 87 7.42 2.38 -14.01
CA ASP A 87 8.16 2.25 -15.27
C ASP A 87 9.27 1.19 -15.20
N ALA A 88 9.81 0.95 -14.02
CA ALA A 88 10.85 -0.06 -13.78
C ALA A 88 10.31 -1.50 -13.75
N MET A 89 8.99 -1.70 -13.79
CA MET A 89 8.39 -3.05 -13.76
C MET A 89 8.73 -3.85 -15.02
N PRO A 90 9.42 -4.98 -14.90
CA PRO A 90 9.73 -5.84 -16.03
C PRO A 90 8.45 -6.36 -16.70
N GLY A 91 8.30 -6.04 -17.98
CA GLY A 91 7.12 -6.41 -18.76
C GLY A 91 5.83 -5.64 -18.40
N GLY A 92 5.94 -4.55 -17.64
CA GLY A 92 4.83 -3.67 -17.25
C GLY A 92 4.12 -4.12 -15.97
N VAL A 93 3.26 -3.24 -15.46
CA VAL A 93 2.46 -3.44 -14.25
C VAL A 93 1.00 -3.71 -14.62
N ASP A 94 0.41 -4.76 -14.07
CA ASP A 94 -1.01 -5.09 -14.29
C ASP A 94 -1.90 -4.53 -13.17
N ALA A 95 -1.43 -4.62 -11.91
CA ALA A 95 -2.13 -4.11 -10.75
C ALA A 95 -1.15 -3.46 -9.76
N VAL A 96 -1.65 -2.51 -8.97
CA VAL A 96 -0.85 -1.85 -7.92
C VAL A 96 -1.61 -1.84 -6.60
N ILE A 97 -0.89 -2.09 -5.50
CA ILE A 97 -1.39 -1.84 -4.14
C ILE A 97 -0.54 -0.72 -3.54
N VAL A 98 -1.20 0.33 -3.07
CA VAL A 98 -0.54 1.48 -2.44
C VAL A 98 -1.07 1.68 -1.03
N HIS A 99 -0.19 2.06 -0.10
CA HIS A 99 -0.55 2.25 1.30
C HIS A 99 -0.26 3.67 1.79
N SER A 100 -1.22 4.24 2.51
CA SER A 100 -1.02 5.42 3.34
C SER A 100 -0.53 6.64 2.53
N PHE A 101 0.58 7.27 2.94
CA PHE A 101 1.22 8.41 2.28
C PHE A 101 1.37 8.22 0.76
N THR A 102 1.77 7.02 0.32
CA THR A 102 2.02 6.75 -1.10
C THR A 102 0.74 6.77 -1.95
N ALA A 103 -0.45 6.68 -1.32
CA ALA A 103 -1.72 6.74 -2.03
C ALA A 103 -1.91 8.04 -2.83
N GLY A 104 -1.63 9.20 -2.22
CA GLY A 104 -1.76 10.51 -2.89
C GLY A 104 -0.85 10.62 -4.13
N PRO A 105 0.48 10.46 -4.00
CA PRO A 105 1.39 10.43 -5.14
C PRO A 105 1.03 9.40 -6.21
N ALA A 106 0.55 8.22 -5.83
CA ALA A 106 0.15 7.20 -6.79
C ALA A 106 -1.12 7.60 -7.56
N LEU A 107 -2.14 8.12 -6.89
CA LEU A 107 -3.35 8.61 -7.55
C LEU A 107 -3.04 9.75 -8.52
N GLU A 108 -2.12 10.65 -8.16
CA GLU A 108 -1.64 11.71 -9.05
C GLU A 108 -0.99 11.14 -10.32
N VAL A 109 -0.08 10.19 -10.18
CA VAL A 109 0.58 9.53 -11.32
C VAL A 109 -0.43 8.78 -12.18
N LEU A 110 -1.34 8.01 -11.57
CA LEU A 110 -2.32 7.22 -12.29
C LEU A 110 -3.31 8.10 -13.07
N ALA A 111 -3.73 9.24 -12.50
CA ALA A 111 -4.65 10.17 -13.16
C ALA A 111 -4.04 10.84 -14.40
N ARG A 112 -2.73 11.13 -14.39
CA ARG A 112 -2.04 11.76 -15.54
C ARG A 112 -1.52 10.77 -16.58
N ARG A 113 -1.49 9.46 -16.28
CA ARG A 113 -1.06 8.45 -17.25
C ARG A 113 -2.12 8.23 -18.32
N ALA A 114 -1.65 8.17 -19.58
CA ALA A 114 -2.53 7.84 -20.69
C ALA A 114 -3.12 6.42 -20.54
N ALA A 115 -4.35 6.23 -21.02
CA ALA A 115 -4.98 4.93 -21.04
C ALA A 115 -4.08 3.88 -21.72
N GLY A 116 -3.91 2.72 -21.07
CA GLY A 116 -3.07 1.63 -21.56
C GLY A 116 -1.58 1.70 -21.15
N ARG A 117 -1.15 2.76 -20.46
CA ARG A 117 0.23 2.91 -19.97
C ARG A 117 0.38 2.74 -18.45
N GLY A 118 -0.53 2.05 -17.81
CA GLY A 118 -0.52 1.85 -16.35
C GLY A 118 -1.19 0.56 -15.96
N PRO A 119 -1.39 0.35 -14.66
CA PRO A 119 -2.12 -0.79 -14.14
C PRO A 119 -3.57 -0.75 -14.62
N ARG A 120 -4.18 -1.93 -14.70
CA ARG A 120 -5.60 -2.11 -15.04
C ARG A 120 -6.49 -2.21 -13.80
N ALA A 121 -5.90 -2.34 -12.61
CA ALA A 121 -6.58 -2.33 -11.33
C ALA A 121 -5.67 -1.70 -10.26
N ALA A 122 -6.27 -1.03 -9.27
CA ALA A 122 -5.54 -0.47 -8.14
C ALA A 122 -6.24 -0.79 -6.82
N VAL A 123 -5.44 -0.99 -5.77
CA VAL A 123 -5.91 -1.07 -4.38
C VAL A 123 -5.25 0.06 -3.61
N VAL A 124 -6.05 0.85 -2.92
CA VAL A 124 -5.60 1.99 -2.12
C VAL A 124 -5.96 1.71 -0.67
N VAL A 125 -4.94 1.54 0.18
CA VAL A 125 -5.11 1.17 1.59
C VAL A 125 -4.85 2.37 2.48
N ALA A 126 -5.79 2.69 3.35
CA ALA A 126 -5.70 3.79 4.32
C ALA A 126 -5.28 5.13 3.68
N PRO A 127 -6.02 5.63 2.67
CA PRO A 127 -5.70 6.87 1.97
C PRO A 127 -5.94 8.10 2.83
N PHE A 128 -5.13 9.15 2.60
CA PHE A 128 -5.39 10.50 3.06
C PHE A 128 -6.03 11.29 1.91
N HIS A 129 -7.34 11.56 2.00
CA HIS A 129 -8.06 12.24 0.92
C HIS A 129 -9.24 13.05 1.43
N ARG A 130 -9.19 14.37 1.28
CA ARG A 130 -10.28 15.29 1.63
C ARG A 130 -11.06 15.72 0.40
N ARG A 131 -12.31 16.08 0.62
CA ARG A 131 -13.21 16.53 -0.47
C ARG A 131 -12.83 17.91 -0.99
N SER A 132 -12.49 18.82 -0.09
CA SER A 132 -12.24 20.21 -0.43
C SER A 132 -11.13 20.83 0.40
N PRO A 133 -10.47 21.91 -0.09
CA PRO A 133 -9.51 22.65 0.71
C PRO A 133 -10.10 23.25 2.00
N GLY A 134 -11.39 23.53 2.02
CA GLY A 134 -12.09 24.06 3.20
C GLY A 134 -12.24 23.05 4.32
N ASP A 135 -12.00 21.75 4.05
CA ASP A 135 -12.04 20.69 5.05
C ASP A 135 -10.76 20.61 5.90
N PHE A 136 -9.74 21.44 5.60
CA PHE A 136 -8.52 21.52 6.38
C PHE A 136 -8.55 22.71 7.33
N THR A 137 -8.31 22.44 8.61
CA THR A 137 -8.27 23.44 9.68
C THR A 137 -6.90 23.50 10.33
N TRP A 138 -6.68 24.52 11.17
CA TRP A 138 -5.50 24.56 12.05
C TRP A 138 -5.47 23.41 13.06
N ASP A 139 -6.64 22.91 13.48
CA ASP A 139 -6.73 21.75 14.38
C ASP A 139 -6.25 20.48 13.68
N ASP A 140 -6.57 20.29 12.39
CA ASP A 140 -6.01 19.20 11.60
C ASP A 140 -4.47 19.29 11.51
N ALA A 141 -3.94 20.48 11.23
CA ALA A 141 -2.49 20.68 11.15
C ALA A 141 -1.80 20.37 12.48
N LEU A 142 -2.37 20.83 13.60
CA LEU A 142 -1.87 20.54 14.94
C LEU A 142 -1.98 19.07 15.31
N TYR A 143 -3.09 18.42 14.94
CA TYR A 143 -3.28 16.99 15.14
C TYR A 143 -2.19 16.17 14.48
N TYR A 144 -1.94 16.40 13.19
CA TYR A 144 -0.91 15.66 12.45
C TYR A 144 0.52 16.05 12.86
N LEU A 145 0.77 17.30 13.23
CA LEU A 145 2.08 17.73 13.69
C LEU A 145 2.40 17.10 15.07
N SER A 146 1.49 17.19 16.02
CA SER A 146 1.70 16.68 17.38
C SER A 146 1.57 15.17 17.48
N GLY A 147 0.70 14.56 16.68
CA GLY A 147 0.39 13.12 16.67
C GLY A 147 1.23 12.27 15.72
N PHE A 148 2.08 12.87 14.89
CA PHE A 148 2.78 12.15 13.82
C PHE A 148 3.57 10.93 14.31
N HIS A 149 4.26 11.01 15.43
CA HIS A 149 4.99 9.90 16.03
C HIS A 149 4.09 8.73 16.43
N ARG A 150 2.80 8.96 16.72
CA ARG A 150 1.85 7.91 17.11
C ARG A 150 1.54 6.98 15.93
N ILE A 151 1.48 7.51 14.70
CA ILE A 151 1.31 6.71 13.47
C ILE A 151 2.50 5.77 13.30
N LEU A 152 3.71 6.28 13.56
CA LEU A 152 4.95 5.50 13.49
C LEU A 152 5.03 4.44 14.60
N GLU A 153 4.58 4.80 15.81
CA GLU A 153 4.50 3.86 16.92
C GLU A 153 3.53 2.71 16.65
N GLU A 154 2.38 3.02 16.03
CA GLU A 154 1.41 2.00 15.63
C GLU A 154 1.99 1.03 14.59
N GLY A 155 2.70 1.54 13.60
CA GLY A 155 3.43 0.68 12.64
C GLY A 155 4.42 -0.28 13.30
N LEU A 156 5.13 0.20 14.31
CA LEU A 156 6.04 -0.63 15.12
C LEU A 156 5.26 -1.66 15.97
N ARG A 157 4.12 -1.27 16.55
CA ARG A 157 3.27 -2.17 17.35
C ARG A 157 2.75 -3.31 16.49
N ILE A 158 2.20 -3.00 15.33
CA ILE A 158 1.66 -4.00 14.39
C ILE A 158 2.77 -4.93 13.87
N GLY A 159 3.94 -4.39 13.52
CA GLY A 159 5.05 -5.19 12.98
C GLY A 159 5.76 -6.07 13.99
N ALA A 160 5.88 -5.63 15.24
CA ALA A 160 6.62 -6.31 16.29
C ALA A 160 5.73 -7.03 17.32
N GLY A 161 4.44 -6.67 17.43
CA GLY A 161 3.56 -7.17 18.49
C GLY A 161 4.11 -6.83 19.88
N ASP A 162 3.91 -7.71 20.81
CA ASP A 162 4.35 -7.54 22.22
C ASP A 162 5.85 -7.81 22.46
N ARG A 163 6.61 -8.11 21.37
CA ARG A 163 8.06 -8.36 21.48
C ARG A 163 8.87 -7.11 21.88
N ILE A 164 8.30 -5.93 21.71
CA ILE A 164 8.92 -4.65 22.05
C ILE A 164 8.12 -4.00 23.17
N ALA A 165 8.77 -3.71 24.30
CA ALA A 165 8.15 -3.02 25.41
C ALA A 165 7.62 -1.63 25.00
N PRO A 166 6.46 -1.17 25.51
CA PRO A 166 5.82 0.09 25.08
C PRO A 166 6.77 1.30 25.14
N ALA A 167 7.54 1.45 26.21
CA ALA A 167 8.47 2.58 26.36
C ALA A 167 9.59 2.57 25.29
N LEU A 168 10.11 1.38 24.92
CA LEU A 168 11.09 1.24 23.87
C LEU A 168 10.48 1.52 22.50
N ARG A 169 9.26 1.06 22.26
CA ARG A 169 8.50 1.31 21.03
C ARG A 169 8.26 2.80 20.82
N ALA A 170 7.82 3.52 21.85
CA ALA A 170 7.65 4.97 21.80
C ALA A 170 8.98 5.68 21.48
N ALA A 171 10.08 5.28 22.14
CA ALA A 171 11.41 5.82 21.85
C ALA A 171 11.88 5.55 20.41
N MET A 172 11.57 4.37 19.87
CA MET A 172 11.86 4.04 18.48
C MET A 172 11.02 4.90 17.52
N ALA A 173 9.73 5.09 17.79
CA ALA A 173 8.85 5.94 16.99
C ALA A 173 9.37 7.38 16.91
N MET A 174 9.87 7.93 18.02
CA MET A 174 10.49 9.25 18.04
C MET A 174 11.74 9.33 17.18
N ARG A 175 12.59 8.29 17.20
CA ARG A 175 13.77 8.22 16.32
C ARG A 175 13.40 8.16 14.84
N VAL A 176 12.36 7.39 14.49
CA VAL A 176 11.84 7.32 13.11
C VAL A 176 11.30 8.70 12.70
N ARG A 177 10.52 9.36 13.56
CA ARG A 177 10.04 10.72 13.33
C ARG A 177 11.19 11.69 13.06
N ASP A 178 12.22 11.67 13.92
CA ASP A 178 13.36 12.57 13.82
C ASP A 178 14.17 12.30 12.54
N ARG A 179 14.22 11.05 12.08
CA ARG A 179 14.82 10.67 10.80
C ARG A 179 14.02 11.17 9.60
N ILE A 180 12.69 11.08 9.63
CA ILE A 180 11.82 11.65 8.60
C ILE A 180 12.02 13.15 8.54
N GLY A 181 12.12 13.79 9.70
CA GLY A 181 12.37 15.21 9.87
C GLY A 181 11.21 16.10 9.40
N PRO A 182 11.38 17.42 9.57
CA PRO A 182 10.35 18.41 9.20
C PRO A 182 10.00 18.39 7.71
N TYR A 183 10.97 18.17 6.84
CA TYR A 183 10.74 18.13 5.39
C TYR A 183 9.92 16.89 4.98
N GLY A 184 10.19 15.71 5.57
CA GLY A 184 9.39 14.53 5.32
C GLY A 184 7.96 14.67 5.83
N TRP A 185 7.77 15.30 6.99
CA TRP A 185 6.44 15.68 7.47
C TRP A 185 5.75 16.66 6.53
N GLN A 186 6.47 17.66 6.01
CA GLN A 186 5.93 18.63 5.05
C GLN A 186 5.49 17.95 3.76
N GLN A 187 6.27 16.99 3.24
CA GLN A 187 5.90 16.19 2.07
C GLN A 187 4.61 15.39 2.32
N PHE A 188 4.52 14.75 3.48
CA PHE A 188 3.32 14.02 3.91
C PHE A 188 2.10 14.93 3.97
N PHE A 189 2.17 16.00 4.76
CA PHE A 189 1.03 16.88 4.96
C PHE A 189 0.70 17.69 3.69
N GLY A 190 1.72 18.06 2.92
CA GLY A 190 1.55 18.71 1.62
C GLY A 190 0.82 17.81 0.60
N ALA A 191 1.13 16.52 0.56
CA ALA A 191 0.39 15.56 -0.27
C ALA A 191 -1.08 15.47 0.17
N TYR A 192 -1.35 15.47 1.47
CA TYR A 192 -2.71 15.48 2.01
C TYR A 192 -3.44 16.77 1.63
N LEU A 193 -2.82 17.95 1.79
CA LEU A 193 -3.40 19.24 1.39
C LEU A 193 -3.70 19.32 -0.11
N ARG A 194 -2.92 18.64 -0.95
CA ARG A 194 -3.16 18.57 -2.40
C ARG A 194 -4.28 17.59 -2.79
N SER A 195 -4.67 16.68 -1.90
CA SER A 195 -5.63 15.61 -2.23
C SER A 195 -6.96 16.10 -2.84
N PRO A 196 -7.56 17.26 -2.41
CA PRO A 196 -8.77 17.78 -3.05
C PRO A 196 -8.59 18.22 -4.50
N HIS A 197 -7.37 18.42 -4.94
CA HIS A 197 -7.03 18.89 -6.28
C HIS A 197 -6.61 17.77 -7.23
N LEU A 198 -6.58 16.52 -6.75
CA LEU A 198 -6.29 15.35 -7.59
C LEU A 198 -7.48 15.06 -8.50
N ASP A 199 -7.23 14.98 -9.80
CA ASP A 199 -8.25 14.58 -10.78
C ASP A 199 -8.50 13.07 -10.75
N VAL A 200 -9.00 12.58 -9.61
CA VAL A 200 -9.31 11.14 -9.45
C VAL A 200 -10.48 10.71 -10.35
N ALA A 201 -11.30 11.66 -10.82
CA ALA A 201 -12.34 11.39 -11.79
C ALA A 201 -11.80 11.03 -13.19
N ALA A 202 -10.54 11.32 -13.48
CA ALA A 202 -9.88 10.90 -14.71
C ALA A 202 -9.46 9.41 -14.72
N LEU A 203 -9.40 8.74 -13.57
CA LEU A 203 -9.03 7.32 -13.50
C LEU A 203 -10.09 6.44 -14.19
N ARG A 204 -9.62 5.58 -15.10
CA ARG A 204 -10.48 4.68 -15.90
C ARG A 204 -10.20 3.21 -15.59
N LEU A 205 -9.87 2.90 -14.35
CA LEU A 205 -9.62 1.56 -13.84
C LEU A 205 -10.42 1.32 -12.56
N PRO A 206 -10.79 0.07 -12.25
CA PRO A 206 -11.39 -0.24 -10.97
C PRO A 206 -10.40 0.00 -9.84
N VAL A 207 -10.85 0.70 -8.80
CA VAL A 207 -10.07 1.04 -7.61
C VAL A 207 -10.77 0.52 -6.37
N LEU A 208 -10.13 -0.42 -5.69
CA LEU A 208 -10.56 -0.87 -4.37
C LEU A 208 -9.93 0.03 -3.30
N VAL A 209 -10.73 0.72 -2.52
CA VAL A 209 -10.31 1.52 -1.37
C VAL A 209 -10.58 0.72 -0.10
N VAL A 210 -9.53 0.43 0.68
CA VAL A 210 -9.61 -0.31 1.94
C VAL A 210 -9.22 0.59 3.09
N ALA A 211 -10.03 0.63 4.15
CA ALA A 211 -9.72 1.37 5.38
C ALA A 211 -10.25 0.65 6.61
N GLY A 212 -9.58 0.83 7.74
CA GLY A 212 -10.07 0.38 9.04
C GLY A 212 -11.01 1.40 9.68
N THR A 213 -12.03 0.93 10.42
CA THR A 213 -12.96 1.83 11.14
C THR A 213 -12.30 2.52 12.34
N GLU A 214 -11.20 1.96 12.87
CA GLU A 214 -10.44 2.48 13.99
C GLU A 214 -9.11 3.15 13.57
N ASP A 215 -8.97 3.46 12.28
CA ASP A 215 -7.79 4.17 11.78
C ASP A 215 -7.81 5.63 12.26
N PHE A 216 -6.99 5.92 13.26
CA PHE A 216 -6.83 7.26 13.80
C PHE A 216 -5.91 8.14 12.94
N ALA A 217 -5.11 7.54 12.04
CA ALA A 217 -4.17 8.25 11.18
C ALA A 217 -4.84 8.74 9.91
N ALA A 218 -5.47 7.84 9.15
CA ALA A 218 -6.24 8.12 7.97
C ALA A 218 -7.73 7.82 8.25
N PRO A 219 -8.51 8.81 8.68
CA PRO A 219 -9.90 8.58 9.08
C PRO A 219 -10.70 7.89 8.00
N PRO A 220 -11.61 6.95 8.33
CA PRO A 220 -12.39 6.22 7.33
C PRO A 220 -13.28 7.14 6.47
N GLY A 221 -13.51 8.37 6.89
CA GLY A 221 -14.14 9.42 6.09
C GLY A 221 -13.36 9.78 4.84
N ASP A 222 -12.04 9.75 4.90
CA ASP A 222 -11.16 10.02 3.76
C ASP A 222 -11.31 8.92 2.69
N ALA A 223 -11.35 7.66 3.12
CA ALA A 223 -11.58 6.51 2.23
C ALA A 223 -12.97 6.57 1.57
N ARG A 224 -14.02 6.96 2.32
CA ARG A 224 -15.37 7.16 1.76
C ARG A 224 -15.37 8.28 0.72
N THR A 225 -14.68 9.38 1.02
CA THR A 225 -14.57 10.53 0.11
C THR A 225 -13.88 10.13 -1.19
N LEU A 226 -12.75 9.44 -1.09
CA LEU A 226 -12.01 8.96 -2.26
C LEU A 226 -12.84 7.99 -3.10
N ALA A 227 -13.41 6.95 -2.48
CA ALA A 227 -14.20 5.95 -3.20
C ALA A 227 -15.40 6.56 -3.93
N GLY A 228 -16.08 7.56 -3.30
CA GLY A 228 -17.20 8.27 -3.92
C GLY A 228 -16.80 9.22 -5.04
N ALA A 229 -15.53 9.65 -5.12
CA ALA A 229 -15.01 10.52 -6.18
C ALA A 229 -14.47 9.75 -7.40
N LEU A 230 -14.18 8.46 -7.24
CA LEU A 230 -13.66 7.59 -8.31
C LEU A 230 -14.79 7.08 -9.20
N PRO A 231 -14.63 7.04 -10.54
CA PRO A 231 -15.66 6.51 -11.46
C PRO A 231 -16.01 5.02 -11.25
N ASP A 232 -15.04 4.19 -10.92
CA ASP A 232 -15.18 2.76 -10.54
C ASP A 232 -14.49 2.55 -9.19
N GLY A 233 -14.96 3.30 -8.18
CA GLY A 233 -14.46 3.23 -6.80
C GLY A 233 -15.29 2.23 -5.98
N ARG A 234 -14.60 1.30 -5.30
CA ARG A 234 -15.19 0.32 -4.39
C ARG A 234 -14.61 0.54 -3.01
N LEU A 235 -15.46 0.52 -1.99
CA LEU A 235 -15.05 0.74 -0.61
C LEU A 235 -15.25 -0.51 0.23
N GLU A 236 -14.18 -0.92 0.89
CA GLU A 236 -14.18 -1.93 1.94
C GLU A 236 -13.76 -1.32 3.26
N LEU A 237 -14.69 -1.25 4.21
CA LEU A 237 -14.39 -0.83 5.57
C LEU A 237 -14.27 -2.04 6.47
N PHE A 238 -13.13 -2.15 7.14
CA PHE A 238 -12.83 -3.26 8.05
C PHE A 238 -13.13 -2.82 9.49
N ASP A 239 -14.13 -3.45 10.10
CA ASP A 239 -14.45 -3.21 11.51
C ASP A 239 -13.31 -3.74 12.39
N ASP A 240 -13.11 -3.11 13.56
CA ASP A 240 -12.05 -3.46 14.51
C ASP A 240 -10.65 -3.49 13.86
N CYS A 241 -10.39 -2.58 12.95
CA CYS A 241 -9.17 -2.50 12.16
C CYS A 241 -8.64 -1.07 12.12
N GLY A 242 -7.33 -0.91 12.28
CA GLY A 242 -6.63 0.36 12.21
C GLY A 242 -6.01 0.62 10.84
N HIS A 243 -4.80 1.21 10.86
CA HIS A 243 -4.10 1.73 9.68
C HIS A 243 -3.47 0.65 8.77
N PHE A 244 -3.32 -0.59 9.26
CA PHE A 244 -2.57 -1.65 8.57
C PHE A 244 -3.46 -2.86 8.25
N ALA A 245 -4.55 -2.64 7.53
CA ALA A 245 -5.55 -3.67 7.19
C ALA A 245 -4.93 -4.96 6.62
N MET A 246 -3.85 -4.86 5.84
CA MET A 246 -3.12 -6.00 5.26
C MET A 246 -2.36 -6.84 6.30
N VAL A 247 -2.14 -6.31 7.50
CA VAL A 247 -1.48 -6.98 8.63
C VAL A 247 -2.49 -7.38 9.70
N GLU A 248 -3.44 -6.50 10.00
CA GLU A 248 -4.42 -6.68 11.07
C GLU A 248 -5.52 -7.70 10.70
N GLN A 249 -5.99 -7.66 9.46
CA GLN A 249 -6.99 -8.61 8.93
C GLN A 249 -6.56 -9.21 7.58
N PRO A 250 -5.46 -9.98 7.54
CA PRO A 250 -4.80 -10.35 6.30
C PRO A 250 -5.66 -11.22 5.37
N ARG A 251 -6.50 -12.11 5.91
CA ARG A 251 -7.38 -12.94 5.09
C ARG A 251 -8.46 -12.10 4.42
N ARG A 252 -9.16 -11.26 5.19
CA ARG A 252 -10.19 -10.35 4.65
C ARG A 252 -9.61 -9.40 3.61
N PHE A 253 -8.40 -8.90 3.86
CA PHE A 253 -7.68 -8.07 2.90
C PHE A 253 -7.37 -8.84 1.62
N ALA A 254 -6.82 -10.04 1.72
CA ALA A 254 -6.52 -10.88 0.56
C ALA A 254 -7.79 -11.21 -0.24
N ASP A 255 -8.88 -11.59 0.41
CA ASP A 255 -10.15 -11.92 -0.25
C ASP A 255 -10.70 -10.72 -1.04
N ALA A 256 -10.66 -9.51 -0.48
CA ALA A 256 -11.10 -8.29 -1.17
C ALA A 256 -10.22 -7.98 -2.41
N VAL A 257 -8.90 -8.15 -2.29
CA VAL A 257 -7.97 -7.98 -3.41
C VAL A 257 -8.20 -9.05 -4.48
N HIS A 258 -8.41 -10.31 -4.08
CA HIS A 258 -8.68 -11.42 -5.00
C HIS A 258 -9.96 -11.21 -5.81
N ALA A 259 -11.01 -10.69 -5.19
CA ALA A 259 -12.26 -10.36 -5.89
C ALA A 259 -12.00 -9.32 -6.99
N LEU A 260 -11.30 -8.21 -6.68
CA LEU A 260 -10.93 -7.18 -7.66
C LEU A 260 -10.09 -7.78 -8.81
N LEU A 261 -9.05 -8.56 -8.48
CA LEU A 261 -8.17 -9.13 -9.49
C LEU A 261 -8.86 -10.15 -10.39
N SER A 262 -9.74 -10.98 -9.84
CA SER A 262 -10.48 -11.98 -10.60
C SER A 262 -11.41 -11.33 -11.62
N GLU A 263 -12.01 -10.19 -11.27
CA GLU A 263 -12.82 -9.42 -12.19
C GLU A 263 -11.98 -8.68 -13.26
N ALA A 264 -10.85 -8.09 -12.87
CA ALA A 264 -9.99 -7.34 -13.79
C ALA A 264 -9.19 -8.26 -14.75
N PHE A 265 -8.91 -9.52 -14.34
CA PHE A 265 -8.06 -10.46 -15.06
C PHE A 265 -8.66 -11.89 -15.12
N PRO A 266 -9.92 -12.06 -15.56
CA PRO A 266 -10.61 -13.36 -15.50
C PRO A 266 -9.85 -14.46 -16.25
N ASP A 267 -9.34 -14.17 -17.46
CA ASP A 267 -8.65 -15.15 -18.29
C ASP A 267 -7.29 -15.61 -17.74
N ARG A 268 -6.67 -14.79 -16.87
CA ARG A 268 -5.33 -15.06 -16.31
C ARG A 268 -5.40 -15.74 -14.93
N LEU A 269 -6.52 -15.60 -14.21
CA LEU A 269 -6.70 -16.12 -12.85
C LEU A 269 -7.73 -17.25 -12.74
N ALA A 270 -8.51 -17.53 -13.80
CA ALA A 270 -9.54 -18.60 -13.80
C ALA A 270 -8.98 -20.00 -13.50
N ASN A 271 -7.70 -20.24 -13.75
CA ASN A 271 -7.06 -21.54 -13.55
C ASN A 271 -6.53 -21.76 -12.10
N GLY A 272 -6.70 -20.78 -11.19
CA GLY A 272 -6.20 -20.84 -9.80
C GLY A 272 -7.20 -21.33 -8.77
N THR A 273 -8.47 -21.54 -9.14
CA THR A 273 -9.55 -21.95 -8.20
C THR A 273 -9.74 -23.47 -8.08
N ALA A 274 -8.90 -24.27 -8.73
CA ALA A 274 -8.99 -25.74 -8.65
C ALA A 274 -7.83 -26.31 -7.79
N ALA A 275 -7.78 -25.98 -6.51
CA ALA A 275 -6.94 -26.75 -5.58
C ALA A 275 -7.59 -26.87 -4.19
N THR A 276 -7.90 -28.15 -3.92
CA THR A 276 -8.13 -28.81 -2.64
C THR A 276 -9.50 -28.59 -1.98
N ALA A 277 -10.51 -29.26 -2.57
CA ALA A 277 -11.47 -29.94 -1.73
C ALA A 277 -10.70 -31.06 -1.00
N VAL A 278 -10.43 -30.88 0.30
CA VAL A 278 -9.97 -31.97 1.17
C VAL A 278 -11.04 -33.03 1.13
N PRO A 279 -10.75 -34.26 0.72
CA PRO A 279 -11.76 -35.34 0.77
C PRO A 279 -12.20 -35.53 2.21
N PRO A 280 -13.49 -35.80 2.45
CA PRO A 280 -13.96 -36.07 3.80
C PRO A 280 -13.21 -37.26 4.40
N PRO A 281 -12.96 -37.29 5.71
CA PRO A 281 -12.27 -38.38 6.36
C PRO A 281 -13.07 -39.68 6.10
N SER A 282 -12.37 -40.70 5.64
CA SER A 282 -12.93 -42.05 5.41
C SER A 282 -13.62 -42.54 6.67
N ALA A 283 -14.85 -42.99 6.53
CA ALA A 283 -15.62 -43.57 7.62
C ALA A 283 -14.86 -44.78 8.25
N PRO A 284 -14.92 -44.94 9.56
CA PRO A 284 -14.25 -46.05 10.21
C PRO A 284 -14.85 -47.41 9.74
N LEU A 285 -13.96 -48.33 9.38
CA LEU A 285 -14.30 -49.69 9.03
C LEU A 285 -15.10 -50.36 10.18
N ALA A 286 -16.29 -50.80 9.86
CA ALA A 286 -17.09 -51.60 10.77
C ALA A 286 -16.38 -52.93 11.08
N VAL A 287 -16.03 -53.13 12.35
CA VAL A 287 -15.50 -54.40 12.85
C VAL A 287 -16.69 -55.34 13.01
N HIS A 288 -16.77 -56.34 12.14
CA HIS A 288 -17.67 -57.45 12.35
C HIS A 288 -17.09 -58.40 13.40
N PRO A 289 -17.83 -58.82 14.42
CA PRO A 289 -17.41 -59.89 15.31
C PRO A 289 -17.48 -61.23 14.55
N LEU A 290 -16.38 -61.98 14.65
CA LEU A 290 -16.35 -63.41 14.21
C LEU A 290 -17.13 -64.27 15.14
N PRO A 291 -17.65 -65.43 14.65
CA PRO A 291 -18.56 -66.34 15.35
C PRO A 291 -17.95 -67.12 16.54
#